data_6636203c0590e2783ce95c841cd17780
#
_entry.id   6636203c0590e2783ce95c841cd17780
#
_cell.length_a   1.000
_cell.length_b   1.000
_cell.length_c   1.000
_cell.angle_alpha   90.00
_cell.angle_beta   90.00
_cell.angle_gamma   90.00
#
_symmetry.space_group_name_H-M   'P 1'
#
loop_
_entity.id
_entity.type
_entity.pdbx_description
1 polymer ?
#
loop_
_entity_poly.entity_id
_entity_poly.type
_entity_poly.pdbx_seq_one_letter_code
_entity_poly.pdbx_strand_id
1 'polypeptide(L)'
;MNDPHIWWYVSRVSALTAWGLMSFSLVWGVLLSSRVFRGLDNPAWLKDLHKYLSTLTVLLASVHTLALTLDPYVKFDAADLFIPGVATYQGATELINLALAVGVVAMWVMSVVYLTSLVMDKLPRALWKAIHYASYFAFFAIGIHAAFSGTDVGSWWYAAISIFVISMAMIALMIRFAVISLRERRAVADAKVSELRRAAQAARDAVVLENPDEDSRDKRTMVVQKVTSLAKNVLGIRLIPVGGGRTAWWDAGSHITLHLPNGMERQYSLCGDSTDRAGYDIAVLDTHGPEGGSTWIHNNVKAGTVMTVSGPRNHFPLVPARTYLFIAGGIGITPIRAMIESLPAKRDWHLLYLGKNKDGMAFADEVVAEHGKRVTVHESDTTGRFDLSRLLESTNADVYCCGPETLMSEIEQRVERNRAHVERFNPVLREIEGGARPFVVRLASSGKKVNVAANVSITDALAKAGVSIDTSCGKGVCGTCETRIVDGKPSHLDSVMSDADKDKLGVMYPCVSRADGAEITLDA
;
A
#
# COMPACT_ATOMS: atom_id res chain seq x y z
N MET A 1 -33.84 48.90 30.85
CA MET A 1 -33.48 48.51 29.47
C MET A 1 -34.51 47.45 29.00
N ASN A 2 -35.65 47.89 28.51
CA ASN A 2 -36.68 47.02 27.92
C ASN A 2 -36.76 47.38 26.43
N ASP A 3 -35.79 46.89 25.64
CA ASP A 3 -35.93 46.93 24.21
C ASP A 3 -37.06 45.92 23.84
N PRO A 4 -38.17 46.39 23.25
CA PRO A 4 -39.31 45.50 22.91
C PRO A 4 -38.95 44.41 21.90
N HIS A 5 -37.77 44.50 21.25
CA HIS A 5 -37.29 43.56 20.27
C HIS A 5 -36.22 42.57 20.77
N ILE A 6 -35.91 42.55 22.07
CA ILE A 6 -34.84 41.69 22.61
C ILE A 6 -35.10 40.19 22.32
N TRP A 7 -36.34 39.74 22.49
CA TRP A 7 -36.70 38.33 22.26
C TRP A 7 -36.67 37.94 20.78
N TRP A 8 -36.97 38.86 19.89
CA TRP A 8 -36.79 38.69 18.46
C TRP A 8 -35.32 38.53 18.09
N TYR A 9 -34.41 39.35 18.64
CA TYR A 9 -32.97 39.19 18.44
C TYR A 9 -32.44 37.86 19.00
N VAL A 10 -32.86 37.47 20.19
CA VAL A 10 -32.48 36.21 20.84
C VAL A 10 -32.90 35.02 19.97
N SER A 11 -34.17 35.01 19.54
CA SER A 11 -34.68 33.96 18.65
C SER A 11 -33.89 33.86 17.36
N ARG A 12 -33.62 34.97 16.69
CA ARG A 12 -32.91 35.05 15.44
C ARG A 12 -31.44 34.60 15.53
N VAL A 13 -30.69 35.09 16.51
CA VAL A 13 -29.29 34.75 16.70
C VAL A 13 -29.15 33.27 17.08
N SER A 14 -29.98 32.79 18.00
CA SER A 14 -29.95 31.37 18.42
C SER A 14 -30.31 30.43 17.26
N ALA A 15 -31.28 30.78 16.42
CA ALA A 15 -31.67 29.98 15.26
C ALA A 15 -30.54 29.90 14.22
N LEU A 16 -29.96 31.03 13.83
CA LEU A 16 -28.85 31.07 12.86
C LEU A 16 -27.61 30.33 13.33
N THR A 17 -27.29 30.49 14.62
CA THR A 17 -26.16 29.79 15.25
C THR A 17 -26.41 28.29 15.32
N ALA A 18 -27.62 27.87 15.72
CA ALA A 18 -28.03 26.46 15.77
C ALA A 18 -27.95 25.81 14.38
N TRP A 19 -28.40 26.49 13.33
CA TRP A 19 -28.34 26.01 11.95
C TRP A 19 -26.90 25.87 11.46
N GLY A 20 -26.03 26.82 11.74
CA GLY A 20 -24.60 26.75 11.42
C GLY A 20 -23.91 25.59 12.13
N LEU A 21 -24.15 25.41 13.44
CA LEU A 21 -23.60 24.29 14.21
C LEU A 21 -24.10 22.92 13.74
N MET A 22 -25.40 22.83 13.40
CA MET A 22 -25.98 21.62 12.84
C MET A 22 -25.33 21.23 11.52
N SER A 23 -25.10 22.23 10.66
CA SER A 23 -24.44 22.04 9.37
C SER A 23 -23.02 21.53 9.53
N PHE A 24 -22.26 22.15 10.44
CA PHE A 24 -20.93 21.71 10.78
C PHE A 24 -20.93 20.30 11.40
N SER A 25 -21.85 20.00 12.30
CA SER A 25 -22.02 18.67 12.91
C SER A 25 -22.37 17.61 11.87
N LEU A 26 -23.18 17.93 10.85
CA LEU A 26 -23.52 17.03 9.74
C LEU A 26 -22.29 16.70 8.91
N VAL A 27 -21.53 17.72 8.47
CA VAL A 27 -20.27 17.53 7.72
C VAL A 27 -19.29 16.68 8.54
N TRP A 28 -19.14 17.01 9.82
CA TRP A 28 -18.27 16.28 10.75
C TRP A 28 -18.69 14.81 10.90
N GLY A 29 -19.98 14.53 11.02
CA GLY A 29 -20.54 13.17 11.06
C GLY A 29 -20.27 12.36 9.79
N VAL A 30 -20.31 13.00 8.63
CA VAL A 30 -19.93 12.37 7.35
C VAL A 30 -18.45 12.04 7.32
N LEU A 31 -17.58 12.95 7.73
CA LEU A 31 -16.13 12.74 7.79
C LEU A 31 -15.77 11.59 8.75
N LEU A 32 -16.40 11.54 9.92
CA LEU A 32 -16.26 10.42 10.86
C LEU A 32 -16.71 9.09 10.26
N SER A 33 -17.88 9.04 9.63
CA SER A 33 -18.44 7.81 9.06
C SER A 33 -17.65 7.30 7.85
N SER A 34 -17.03 8.19 7.08
CA SER A 34 -16.22 7.88 5.91
C SER A 34 -14.78 7.47 6.27
N ARG A 35 -14.37 7.63 7.54
CA ARG A 35 -13.00 7.33 8.03
C ARG A 35 -11.90 8.06 7.25
N VAL A 36 -12.16 9.28 6.82
CA VAL A 36 -11.17 10.10 6.08
C VAL A 36 -9.93 10.38 6.95
N PHE A 37 -10.09 10.46 8.26
CA PHE A 37 -9.02 10.75 9.22
C PHE A 37 -8.32 9.50 9.79
N ARG A 38 -8.20 8.42 9.03
CA ARG A 38 -7.52 7.18 9.50
C ARG A 38 -6.08 7.37 9.98
N GLY A 39 -5.41 8.45 9.60
CA GLY A 39 -4.05 8.78 10.03
C GLY A 39 -3.96 9.65 11.29
N LEU A 40 -5.09 10.11 11.86
CA LEU A 40 -5.13 10.88 13.10
C LEU A 40 -5.53 9.93 14.23
N ASP A 41 -4.58 9.56 15.05
CA ASP A 41 -4.66 8.48 16.05
C ASP A 41 -5.61 8.70 17.23
N ASN A 42 -6.53 9.66 17.19
CA ASN A 42 -7.49 9.83 18.29
C ASN A 42 -8.94 9.96 17.83
N PRO A 43 -9.63 8.84 17.53
CA PRO A 43 -11.04 8.87 17.14
C PRO A 43 -12.00 9.23 18.30
N ALA A 44 -11.54 9.27 19.54
CA ALA A 44 -12.38 9.58 20.70
C ALA A 44 -12.80 11.05 20.70
N TRP A 45 -11.86 11.99 20.62
CA TRP A 45 -12.16 13.43 20.61
C TRP A 45 -13.01 13.86 19.42
N LEU A 46 -12.86 13.19 18.26
CA LEU A 46 -13.67 13.44 17.07
C LEU A 46 -15.16 13.13 17.31
N LYS A 47 -15.44 12.03 18.03
CA LYS A 47 -16.81 11.67 18.44
C LYS A 47 -17.35 12.62 19.50
N ASP A 48 -16.52 13.02 20.45
CA ASP A 48 -16.91 13.94 21.52
C ASP A 48 -17.21 15.32 20.97
N LEU A 49 -16.43 15.80 19.99
CA LEU A 49 -16.74 17.04 19.27
C LEU A 49 -18.11 16.96 18.56
N HIS A 50 -18.40 15.86 17.87
CA HIS A 50 -19.71 15.68 17.23
C HIS A 50 -20.85 15.69 18.25
N LYS A 51 -20.70 15.04 19.40
CA LYS A 51 -21.68 15.07 20.50
C LYS A 51 -21.86 16.48 21.05
N TYR A 52 -20.75 17.18 21.30
CA TYR A 52 -20.76 18.55 21.79
C TYR A 52 -21.51 19.50 20.86
N LEU A 53 -21.19 19.47 19.57
CA LEU A 53 -21.84 20.29 18.53
C LEU A 53 -23.34 19.99 18.46
N SER A 54 -23.73 18.72 18.50
CA SER A 54 -25.13 18.32 18.47
C SER A 54 -25.89 18.78 19.72
N THR A 55 -25.27 18.68 20.90
CA THR A 55 -25.86 19.15 22.15
C THR A 55 -26.07 20.67 22.13
N LEU A 56 -25.07 21.42 21.68
CA LEU A 56 -25.14 22.87 21.57
C LEU A 56 -26.19 23.31 20.53
N THR A 57 -26.33 22.58 19.42
CA THR A 57 -27.39 22.80 18.43
C THR A 57 -28.77 22.66 19.05
N VAL A 58 -29.03 21.58 19.78
CA VAL A 58 -30.33 21.35 20.44
C VAL A 58 -30.62 22.41 21.50
N LEU A 59 -29.62 22.79 22.30
CA LEU A 59 -29.75 23.87 23.30
C LEU A 59 -30.14 25.19 22.64
N LEU A 60 -29.47 25.61 21.59
CA LEU A 60 -29.76 26.86 20.88
C LEU A 60 -31.12 26.80 20.15
N ALA A 61 -31.49 25.67 19.59
CA ALA A 61 -32.83 25.47 19.04
C ALA A 61 -33.92 25.58 20.11
N SER A 62 -33.67 25.09 21.32
CA SER A 62 -34.59 25.26 22.46
C SER A 62 -34.68 26.72 22.88
N VAL A 63 -33.57 27.46 22.91
CA VAL A 63 -33.55 28.91 23.16
C VAL A 63 -34.35 29.66 22.09
N HIS A 64 -34.18 29.31 20.81
CA HIS A 64 -34.94 29.87 19.71
C HIS A 64 -36.45 29.69 19.93
N THR A 65 -36.88 28.46 20.22
CA THR A 65 -38.28 28.11 20.45
C THR A 65 -38.86 28.86 21.67
N LEU A 66 -38.10 28.88 22.78
CA LEU A 66 -38.52 29.58 23.99
C LEU A 66 -38.65 31.09 23.78
N ALA A 67 -37.70 31.70 23.04
CA ALA A 67 -37.74 33.12 22.75
C ALA A 67 -39.00 33.54 21.99
N LEU A 68 -39.56 32.67 21.12
CA LEU A 68 -40.78 32.94 20.38
C LEU A 68 -42.01 33.03 21.28
N THR A 69 -42.05 32.37 22.43
CA THR A 69 -43.14 32.51 23.40
C THR A 69 -43.10 33.83 24.18
N LEU A 70 -41.91 34.42 24.27
CA LEU A 70 -41.68 35.67 24.98
C LEU A 70 -41.70 36.90 24.06
N ASP A 71 -41.77 36.68 22.74
CA ASP A 71 -41.80 37.74 21.76
C ASP A 71 -43.17 38.38 21.67
N PRO A 72 -43.31 39.70 21.89
CA PRO A 72 -44.59 40.40 21.91
C PRO A 72 -45.22 40.53 20.51
N TYR A 73 -44.47 40.34 19.44
CA TYR A 73 -44.96 40.44 18.06
C TYR A 73 -45.61 39.14 17.57
N VAL A 74 -44.93 38.00 17.72
CA VAL A 74 -45.43 36.71 17.21
C VAL A 74 -46.42 36.07 18.14
N LYS A 75 -46.24 36.16 19.47
CA LYS A 75 -47.09 35.69 20.54
C LYS A 75 -47.47 34.21 20.45
N PHE A 76 -46.54 33.35 20.14
CA PHE A 76 -46.76 31.91 20.04
C PHE A 76 -47.01 31.30 21.41
N ASP A 77 -47.98 30.39 21.47
CA ASP A 77 -48.27 29.56 22.64
C ASP A 77 -47.61 28.15 22.49
N ALA A 78 -47.85 27.29 23.47
CA ALA A 78 -47.30 25.93 23.44
C ALA A 78 -47.86 25.09 22.28
N ALA A 79 -49.10 25.31 21.85
CA ALA A 79 -49.69 24.57 20.74
C ALA A 79 -49.00 24.96 19.42
N ASP A 80 -48.72 26.25 19.22
CA ASP A 80 -48.02 26.77 18.06
C ASP A 80 -46.62 26.16 17.90
N LEU A 81 -45.94 25.91 19.02
CA LEU A 81 -44.57 25.40 19.01
C LEU A 81 -44.47 23.88 18.85
N PHE A 82 -45.50 23.14 19.31
CA PHE A 82 -45.39 21.68 19.35
C PHE A 82 -46.33 20.94 18.39
N ILE A 83 -47.35 21.61 17.84
CA ILE A 83 -48.32 21.01 16.92
C ILE A 83 -48.10 21.58 15.51
N PRO A 84 -47.65 20.76 14.52
CA PRO A 84 -47.44 21.23 13.17
C PRO A 84 -48.71 21.77 12.53
N GLY A 85 -48.65 22.97 11.94
CA GLY A 85 -49.74 23.59 11.21
C GLY A 85 -50.71 24.41 12.04
N VAL A 86 -50.50 24.52 13.37
CA VAL A 86 -51.31 25.40 14.25
C VAL A 86 -50.78 26.83 14.25
N ALA A 87 -49.43 26.96 14.23
CA ALA A 87 -48.77 28.27 14.29
C ALA A 87 -49.17 29.19 13.13
N THR A 88 -49.72 30.33 13.49
CA THR A 88 -50.04 31.43 12.55
C THR A 88 -49.79 32.76 13.24
N TYR A 89 -49.41 33.79 12.46
CA TYR A 89 -49.30 35.16 12.98
C TYR A 89 -49.85 36.17 11.98
N GLN A 90 -50.12 37.37 12.44
CA GLN A 90 -50.71 38.40 11.63
C GLN A 90 -49.84 38.80 10.45
N GLY A 91 -50.36 38.63 9.21
CA GLY A 91 -49.58 38.87 7.96
C GLY A 91 -48.84 37.64 7.41
N ALA A 92 -48.95 36.45 8.05
CA ALA A 92 -48.38 35.23 7.51
C ALA A 92 -49.15 34.77 6.24
N THR A 93 -48.41 34.39 5.22
CA THR A 93 -48.95 33.75 4.01
C THR A 93 -49.10 32.25 4.24
N GLU A 94 -49.85 31.54 3.38
CA GLU A 94 -49.95 30.08 3.42
C GLU A 94 -48.59 29.41 3.35
N LEU A 95 -47.64 29.96 2.56
CA LEU A 95 -46.29 29.46 2.43
C LEU A 95 -45.50 29.61 3.74
N ILE A 96 -45.66 30.73 4.44
CA ILE A 96 -45.05 30.95 5.78
C ILE A 96 -45.60 29.95 6.79
N ASN A 97 -46.94 29.77 6.82
CA ASN A 97 -47.56 28.80 7.74
C ASN A 97 -47.08 27.36 7.48
N LEU A 98 -46.93 26.99 6.21
CA LEU A 98 -46.34 25.70 5.84
C LEU A 98 -44.89 25.60 6.29
N ALA A 99 -44.10 26.64 6.15
CA ALA A 99 -42.71 26.66 6.59
C ALA A 99 -42.57 26.55 8.12
N LEU A 100 -43.51 27.18 8.88
CA LEU A 100 -43.61 27.02 10.34
C LEU A 100 -43.92 25.57 10.71
N ALA A 101 -44.90 24.94 10.06
CA ALA A 101 -45.25 23.55 10.26
C ALA A 101 -44.05 22.60 10.00
N VAL A 102 -43.28 22.86 8.93
CA VAL A 102 -42.04 22.12 8.58
C VAL A 102 -40.99 22.30 9.68
N GLY A 103 -40.87 23.49 10.28
CA GLY A 103 -39.98 23.77 11.41
C GLY A 103 -40.32 22.95 12.65
N VAL A 104 -41.60 22.86 12.98
CA VAL A 104 -42.07 22.03 14.12
C VAL A 104 -41.79 20.55 13.87
N VAL A 105 -42.05 20.03 12.68
CA VAL A 105 -41.71 18.63 12.32
C VAL A 105 -40.21 18.39 12.43
N ALA A 106 -39.38 19.30 11.91
CA ALA A 106 -37.93 19.20 11.99
C ALA A 106 -37.44 19.20 13.44
N MET A 107 -38.02 20.02 14.32
CA MET A 107 -37.72 20.03 15.75
C MET A 107 -37.99 18.66 16.39
N TRP A 108 -39.12 18.04 16.09
CA TRP A 108 -39.46 16.70 16.62
C TRP A 108 -38.47 15.64 16.10
N VAL A 109 -38.17 15.64 14.81
CA VAL A 109 -37.18 14.71 14.22
C VAL A 109 -35.83 14.88 14.90
N MET A 110 -35.35 16.11 15.04
CA MET A 110 -34.07 16.39 15.70
C MET A 110 -34.07 15.93 17.16
N SER A 111 -35.16 16.14 17.89
CA SER A 111 -35.31 15.69 19.27
C SER A 111 -35.22 14.18 19.39
N VAL A 112 -35.90 13.43 18.51
CA VAL A 112 -35.84 11.97 18.45
C VAL A 112 -34.43 11.49 18.09
N VAL A 113 -33.78 12.08 17.08
CA VAL A 113 -32.39 11.75 16.69
C VAL A 113 -31.43 11.97 17.85
N TYR A 114 -31.56 13.10 18.55
CA TYR A 114 -30.70 13.44 19.68
C TYR A 114 -30.93 12.50 20.88
N LEU A 115 -32.16 12.32 21.32
CA LEU A 115 -32.51 11.45 22.46
C LEU A 115 -32.10 10.01 22.23
N THR A 116 -32.34 9.47 21.02
CA THR A 116 -31.90 8.11 20.68
C THR A 116 -30.38 7.98 20.59
N SER A 117 -29.69 9.06 20.28
CA SER A 117 -28.22 9.07 20.28
C SER A 117 -27.61 9.09 21.67
N LEU A 118 -28.31 9.62 22.68
CA LEU A 118 -27.91 9.54 24.10
C LEU A 118 -27.95 8.09 24.63
N VAL A 119 -28.87 7.26 24.12
CA VAL A 119 -29.09 5.88 24.55
C VAL A 119 -28.68 4.87 23.48
N MET A 120 -27.79 5.24 22.55
CA MET A 120 -27.42 4.43 21.38
C MET A 120 -26.87 3.04 21.74
N ASP A 121 -26.22 2.91 22.91
CA ASP A 121 -25.65 1.65 23.38
C ASP A 121 -26.74 0.63 23.80
N LYS A 122 -27.98 1.12 24.08
CA LYS A 122 -29.14 0.31 24.44
C LYS A 122 -30.05 -0.05 23.26
N LEU A 123 -29.77 0.52 22.07
CA LEU A 123 -30.59 0.32 20.87
C LEU A 123 -29.91 -0.65 19.88
N PRO A 124 -30.68 -1.46 19.14
CA PRO A 124 -30.16 -2.20 18.01
C PRO A 124 -29.48 -1.26 17.00
N ARG A 125 -28.25 -1.57 16.59
CA ARG A 125 -27.44 -0.69 15.71
C ARG A 125 -28.15 -0.33 14.40
N ALA A 126 -28.95 -1.24 13.84
CA ALA A 126 -29.70 -0.99 12.60
C ALA A 126 -30.79 0.07 12.82
N LEU A 127 -31.56 -0.05 13.92
CA LEU A 127 -32.60 0.88 14.28
C LEU A 127 -32.02 2.28 14.58
N TRP A 128 -30.98 2.34 15.42
CA TRP A 128 -30.30 3.60 15.71
C TRP A 128 -29.81 4.30 14.46
N LYS A 129 -29.18 3.55 13.52
CA LYS A 129 -28.71 4.12 12.24
C LYS A 129 -29.86 4.67 11.40
N ALA A 130 -30.97 3.96 11.29
CA ALA A 130 -32.15 4.40 10.54
C ALA A 130 -32.68 5.72 11.09
N ILE A 131 -32.87 5.81 12.42
CA ILE A 131 -33.29 7.04 13.10
C ILE A 131 -32.26 8.15 12.90
N HIS A 132 -30.99 7.86 13.07
CA HIS A 132 -29.92 8.85 12.92
C HIS A 132 -29.83 9.43 11.51
N TYR A 133 -30.18 8.66 10.48
CA TYR A 133 -30.24 9.17 9.10
C TYR A 133 -31.38 10.18 8.89
N ALA A 134 -32.40 10.20 9.74
CA ALA A 134 -33.42 11.24 9.68
C ALA A 134 -32.86 12.64 10.01
N SER A 135 -31.65 12.75 10.54
CA SER A 135 -30.94 14.04 10.68
C SER A 135 -30.69 14.75 9.36
N TYR A 136 -30.52 14.03 8.25
CA TYR A 136 -30.42 14.63 6.91
C TYR A 136 -31.74 15.26 6.48
N PHE A 137 -32.86 14.55 6.71
CA PHE A 137 -34.19 15.10 6.45
C PHE A 137 -34.42 16.36 7.30
N ALA A 138 -34.12 16.31 8.60
CA ALA A 138 -34.28 17.46 9.51
C ALA A 138 -33.42 18.66 9.03
N PHE A 139 -32.21 18.43 8.54
CA PHE A 139 -31.36 19.49 7.99
C PHE A 139 -32.02 20.24 6.83
N PHE A 140 -32.55 19.52 5.85
CA PHE A 140 -33.23 20.13 4.71
C PHE A 140 -34.56 20.79 5.11
N ALA A 141 -35.32 20.17 6.04
CA ALA A 141 -36.55 20.74 6.56
C ALA A 141 -36.29 22.06 7.31
N ILE A 142 -35.23 22.15 8.11
CA ILE A 142 -34.81 23.40 8.77
C ILE A 142 -34.37 24.43 7.74
N GLY A 143 -33.69 24.02 6.70
CA GLY A 143 -33.32 24.90 5.57
C GLY A 143 -34.57 25.51 4.88
N ILE A 144 -35.60 24.71 4.63
CA ILE A 144 -36.88 25.18 4.08
C ILE A 144 -37.59 26.13 5.08
N HIS A 145 -37.67 25.74 6.34
CA HIS A 145 -38.23 26.60 7.39
C HIS A 145 -37.50 27.96 7.42
N ALA A 146 -36.19 27.96 7.47
CA ALA A 146 -35.40 29.18 7.50
C ALA A 146 -35.55 30.04 6.23
N ALA A 147 -35.68 29.42 5.06
CA ALA A 147 -35.80 30.11 3.77
C ALA A 147 -37.12 30.85 3.58
N PHE A 148 -38.22 30.41 4.23
CA PHE A 148 -39.54 30.95 4.02
C PHE A 148 -40.16 31.66 5.24
N SER A 149 -39.68 31.37 6.47
CA SER A 149 -40.19 32.03 7.69
C SER A 149 -39.20 33.05 8.27
N GLY A 150 -37.98 33.13 7.77
CA GLY A 150 -36.99 34.07 8.27
C GLY A 150 -37.20 35.49 7.76
N THR A 151 -37.07 36.48 8.64
CA THR A 151 -37.16 37.91 8.28
C THR A 151 -36.02 38.42 7.45
N ASP A 152 -34.91 37.66 7.34
CA ASP A 152 -33.69 38.04 6.65
C ASP A 152 -33.59 37.52 5.22
N VAL A 153 -34.56 36.78 4.73
CA VAL A 153 -34.58 36.09 3.42
C VAL A 153 -34.23 37.01 2.25
N GLY A 154 -34.60 38.32 2.33
CA GLY A 154 -34.28 39.32 1.31
C GLY A 154 -32.87 39.90 1.40
N SER A 155 -32.03 39.55 2.40
CA SER A 155 -30.70 40.11 2.58
C SER A 155 -29.62 39.29 1.87
N TRP A 156 -28.64 39.96 1.23
CA TRP A 156 -27.57 39.31 0.49
C TRP A 156 -26.69 38.43 1.36
N TRP A 157 -26.42 38.85 2.61
CA TRP A 157 -25.58 38.08 3.55
C TRP A 157 -26.26 36.78 3.97
N TYR A 158 -27.58 36.79 4.14
CA TYR A 158 -28.36 35.60 4.46
C TYR A 158 -28.33 34.59 3.30
N ALA A 159 -28.52 35.08 2.07
CA ALA A 159 -28.40 34.27 0.86
C ALA A 159 -27.01 33.65 0.73
N ALA A 160 -25.93 34.43 0.98
CA ALA A 160 -24.56 33.95 0.91
C ALA A 160 -24.29 32.84 1.96
N ILE A 161 -24.71 33.04 3.22
CA ILE A 161 -24.57 32.02 4.27
C ILE A 161 -25.36 30.76 3.92
N SER A 162 -26.59 30.91 3.43
CA SER A 162 -27.46 29.78 3.07
C SER A 162 -26.85 28.96 1.93
N ILE A 163 -26.35 29.60 0.87
CA ILE A 163 -25.66 28.95 -0.24
C ILE A 163 -24.43 28.20 0.27
N PHE A 164 -23.62 28.84 1.12
CA PHE A 164 -22.41 28.23 1.68
C PHE A 164 -22.75 26.97 2.49
N VAL A 165 -23.72 27.05 3.39
CA VAL A 165 -24.14 25.96 4.27
C VAL A 165 -24.71 24.78 3.45
N ILE A 166 -25.58 25.06 2.49
CA ILE A 166 -26.18 24.03 1.62
C ILE A 166 -25.09 23.39 0.74
N SER A 167 -24.18 24.19 0.18
CA SER A 167 -23.08 23.67 -0.63
C SER A 167 -22.16 22.75 0.18
N MET A 168 -21.82 23.12 1.40
CA MET A 168 -21.03 22.25 2.30
C MET A 168 -21.74 20.92 2.59
N ALA A 169 -23.03 20.94 2.85
CA ALA A 169 -23.82 19.73 3.09
C ALA A 169 -23.87 18.84 1.84
N MET A 170 -24.06 19.43 0.66
CA MET A 170 -24.06 18.71 -0.63
C MET A 170 -22.71 18.08 -0.94
N ILE A 171 -21.62 18.80 -0.72
CA ILE A 171 -20.25 18.26 -0.88
C ILE A 171 -20.02 17.10 0.07
N ALA A 172 -20.41 17.22 1.33
CA ALA A 172 -20.30 16.14 2.31
C ALA A 172 -21.10 14.89 1.88
N LEU A 173 -22.31 15.05 1.37
CA LEU A 173 -23.10 13.95 0.80
C LEU A 173 -22.44 13.31 -0.40
N MET A 174 -21.90 14.10 -1.33
CA MET A 174 -21.17 13.59 -2.50
C MET A 174 -19.95 12.76 -2.07
N ILE A 175 -19.15 13.25 -1.12
CA ILE A 175 -18.02 12.50 -0.55
C ILE A 175 -18.51 11.17 0.03
N ARG A 176 -19.61 11.19 0.77
CA ARG A 176 -20.19 9.98 1.35
C ARG A 176 -20.58 8.95 0.28
N PHE A 177 -21.28 9.37 -0.78
CA PHE A 177 -21.66 8.48 -1.88
C PHE A 177 -20.43 7.94 -2.62
N ALA A 178 -19.44 8.78 -2.89
CA ALA A 178 -18.17 8.35 -3.49
C ALA A 178 -17.46 7.29 -2.63
N VAL A 179 -17.39 7.49 -1.31
CA VAL A 179 -16.78 6.51 -0.39
C VAL A 179 -17.57 5.20 -0.34
N ILE A 180 -18.90 5.24 -0.37
CA ILE A 180 -19.74 4.03 -0.41
C ILE A 180 -19.48 3.26 -1.72
N SER A 181 -19.53 3.92 -2.88
CA SER A 181 -19.30 3.28 -4.18
C SER A 181 -17.89 2.67 -4.30
N LEU A 182 -16.88 3.34 -3.76
CA LEU A 182 -15.51 2.80 -3.71
C LEU A 182 -15.40 1.57 -2.79
N ARG A 183 -16.12 1.55 -1.68
CA ARG A 183 -16.18 0.37 -0.78
C ARG A 183 -16.88 -0.81 -1.43
N GLU A 184 -17.98 -0.59 -2.16
CA GLU A 184 -18.67 -1.64 -2.90
C GLU A 184 -17.78 -2.24 -3.99
N ARG A 185 -17.09 -1.39 -4.76
CA ARG A 185 -16.11 -1.85 -5.77
C ARG A 185 -14.98 -2.68 -5.15
N ARG A 186 -14.46 -2.26 -3.98
CA ARG A 186 -13.46 -3.04 -3.22
C ARG A 186 -14.04 -4.36 -2.72
N ALA A 187 -15.26 -4.38 -2.18
CA ALA A 187 -15.90 -5.58 -1.71
C ALA A 187 -16.11 -6.61 -2.83
N VAL A 188 -16.47 -6.17 -4.04
CA VAL A 188 -16.58 -7.04 -5.23
C VAL A 188 -15.21 -7.60 -5.62
N ALA A 189 -14.16 -6.76 -5.60
CA ALA A 189 -12.80 -7.21 -5.87
C ALA A 189 -12.32 -8.23 -4.82
N ASP A 190 -12.59 -7.97 -3.53
CA ASP A 190 -12.24 -8.89 -2.43
C ASP A 190 -13.01 -10.21 -2.52
N ALA A 191 -14.27 -10.18 -2.95
CA ALA A 191 -15.07 -11.40 -3.19
C ALA A 191 -14.46 -12.25 -4.30
N LYS A 192 -14.05 -11.63 -5.42
CA LYS A 192 -13.36 -12.33 -6.52
C LYS A 192 -12.02 -12.92 -6.08
N VAL A 193 -11.26 -12.19 -5.26
CA VAL A 193 -10.02 -12.68 -4.64
C VAL A 193 -10.30 -13.89 -3.73
N SER A 194 -11.39 -13.85 -2.94
CA SER A 194 -11.77 -14.96 -2.06
C SER A 194 -12.20 -16.21 -2.83
N GLU A 195 -12.82 -16.06 -3.99
CA GLU A 195 -13.17 -17.15 -4.90
C GLU A 195 -11.91 -17.81 -5.49
N LEU A 196 -10.97 -16.99 -5.99
CA LEU A 196 -9.67 -17.47 -6.48
C LEU A 196 -8.90 -18.21 -5.39
N ARG A 197 -8.92 -17.72 -4.15
CA ARG A 197 -8.29 -18.38 -2.99
C ARG A 197 -8.91 -19.73 -2.68
N ARG A 198 -10.24 -19.88 -2.74
CA ARG A 198 -10.91 -21.18 -2.53
C ARG A 198 -10.55 -22.19 -3.62
N ALA A 199 -10.54 -21.76 -4.89
CA ALA A 199 -10.12 -22.61 -5.99
C ALA A 199 -8.66 -23.07 -5.84
N ALA A 200 -7.77 -22.15 -5.42
CA ALA A 200 -6.38 -22.45 -5.15
C ALA A 200 -6.19 -23.38 -3.92
N GLN A 201 -7.01 -23.22 -2.87
CA GLN A 201 -6.97 -24.12 -1.73
C GLN A 201 -7.39 -25.56 -2.13
N ALA A 202 -8.44 -25.71 -2.93
CA ALA A 202 -8.86 -27.00 -3.44
C ALA A 202 -7.75 -27.67 -4.30
N ALA A 203 -7.05 -26.88 -5.12
CA ALA A 203 -5.90 -27.35 -5.89
C ALA A 203 -4.72 -27.76 -5.00
N ARG A 204 -4.46 -27.02 -3.91
CA ARG A 204 -3.43 -27.35 -2.91
C ARG A 204 -3.74 -28.67 -2.20
N ASP A 205 -4.98 -28.85 -1.75
CA ASP A 205 -5.39 -30.05 -1.02
C ASP A 205 -5.27 -31.29 -1.91
N ALA A 206 -5.47 -31.14 -3.22
CA ALA A 206 -5.23 -32.21 -4.21
C ALA A 206 -3.72 -32.53 -4.36
N VAL A 207 -2.83 -31.52 -4.36
CA VAL A 207 -1.37 -31.68 -4.48
C VAL A 207 -0.74 -32.25 -3.20
N VAL A 208 -1.24 -31.86 -2.02
CA VAL A 208 -0.75 -32.36 -0.71
C VAL A 208 -1.05 -33.87 -0.54
N LEU A 209 -2.08 -34.37 -1.20
CA LEU A 209 -2.39 -35.82 -1.19
C LEU A 209 -1.43 -36.67 -2.06
N GLU A 210 -0.66 -35.99 -2.97
CA GLU A 210 0.29 -36.69 -3.85
C GLU A 210 1.74 -36.71 -3.32
N ASN A 211 2.14 -35.82 -2.38
CA ASN A 211 3.52 -35.76 -1.84
C ASN A 211 3.57 -35.28 -0.39
N PRO A 212 3.59 -36.18 0.63
CA PRO A 212 3.60 -35.81 2.04
C PRO A 212 4.96 -35.37 2.65
N ASP A 213 6.07 -35.58 1.95
CA ASP A 213 7.43 -35.43 2.52
C ASP A 213 8.29 -34.40 1.77
N GLU A 214 8.09 -33.10 2.08
CA GLU A 214 9.15 -32.10 1.83
C GLU A 214 9.11 -31.00 2.89
N ASP A 215 10.24 -30.78 3.57
CA ASP A 215 10.45 -29.80 4.62
C ASP A 215 10.12 -28.37 4.13
N SER A 216 8.90 -27.89 4.48
CA SER A 216 8.26 -26.76 3.83
C SER A 216 8.32 -25.45 4.64
N ARG A 217 9.26 -25.27 5.57
CA ARG A 217 9.24 -24.14 6.50
C ARG A 217 9.33 -22.75 5.85
N ASP A 218 9.86 -22.65 4.63
CA ASP A 218 9.98 -21.38 3.88
C ASP A 218 9.08 -21.31 2.62
N LYS A 219 8.45 -22.42 2.23
CA LYS A 219 7.62 -22.51 1.01
C LYS A 219 6.17 -22.11 1.31
N ARG A 220 5.61 -21.22 0.49
CA ARG A 220 4.24 -20.72 0.60
C ARG A 220 3.50 -20.92 -0.70
N THR A 221 2.27 -21.39 -0.62
CA THR A 221 1.39 -21.48 -1.79
C THR A 221 0.74 -20.12 -2.04
N MET A 222 0.92 -19.60 -3.24
CA MET A 222 0.36 -18.33 -3.69
C MET A 222 -0.47 -18.55 -4.95
N VAL A 223 -1.40 -17.65 -5.21
CA VAL A 223 -2.20 -17.65 -6.44
C VAL A 223 -1.93 -16.38 -7.22
N VAL A 224 -1.81 -16.51 -8.52
CA VAL A 224 -1.69 -15.39 -9.44
C VAL A 224 -3.02 -14.64 -9.48
N GLN A 225 -3.05 -13.44 -8.94
CA GLN A 225 -4.23 -12.58 -8.96
C GLN A 225 -4.41 -11.90 -10.31
N LYS A 226 -3.31 -11.44 -10.91
CA LYS A 226 -3.33 -10.66 -12.14
C LYS A 226 -2.05 -10.90 -12.93
N VAL A 227 -2.19 -10.96 -14.25
CA VAL A 227 -1.08 -10.90 -15.22
C VAL A 227 -1.33 -9.69 -16.12
N THR A 228 -0.31 -8.87 -16.35
CA THR A 228 -0.39 -7.64 -17.15
C THR A 228 0.82 -7.60 -18.09
N SER A 229 0.64 -7.21 -19.34
CA SER A 229 1.76 -6.89 -20.22
C SER A 229 2.31 -5.51 -19.82
N LEU A 230 3.56 -5.46 -19.37
CA LEU A 230 4.24 -4.23 -18.94
C LEU A 230 5.08 -3.62 -20.04
N ALA A 231 5.65 -4.46 -20.91
CA ALA A 231 6.47 -4.08 -22.05
C ALA A 231 6.53 -5.26 -23.01
N LYS A 232 7.15 -5.08 -24.19
CA LYS A 232 7.42 -6.18 -25.12
C LYS A 232 8.23 -7.27 -24.41
N ASN A 233 7.68 -8.48 -24.36
CA ASN A 233 8.25 -9.64 -23.68
C ASN A 233 8.42 -9.49 -22.15
N VAL A 234 7.65 -8.60 -21.49
CA VAL A 234 7.67 -8.46 -20.04
C VAL A 234 6.27 -8.59 -19.48
N LEU A 235 6.04 -9.57 -18.61
CA LEU A 235 4.80 -9.77 -17.86
C LEU A 235 4.95 -9.26 -16.44
N GLY A 236 4.01 -8.43 -15.99
CA GLY A 236 3.79 -8.15 -14.58
C GLY A 236 2.86 -9.18 -13.97
N ILE A 237 3.25 -9.77 -12.86
CA ILE A 237 2.50 -10.81 -12.17
C ILE A 237 2.30 -10.39 -10.71
N ARG A 238 1.04 -10.34 -10.29
CA ARG A 238 0.69 -10.15 -8.89
C ARG A 238 0.30 -11.49 -8.26
N LEU A 239 1.00 -11.83 -7.18
CA LEU A 239 0.82 -13.04 -6.40
C LEU A 239 0.20 -12.70 -5.05
N ILE A 240 -0.84 -13.43 -4.65
CA ILE A 240 -1.49 -13.27 -3.34
C ILE A 240 -1.49 -14.58 -2.57
N PRO A 241 -1.42 -14.56 -1.22
CA PRO A 241 -1.44 -15.79 -0.43
C PRO A 241 -2.73 -16.58 -0.61
N VAL A 242 -2.61 -17.90 -0.82
CA VAL A 242 -3.75 -18.83 -0.78
C VAL A 242 -4.28 -18.91 0.66
N GLY A 243 -5.60 -18.91 0.83
CA GLY A 243 -6.22 -18.97 2.16
C GLY A 243 -6.32 -17.64 2.90
N GLY A 244 -5.84 -16.55 2.30
CA GLY A 244 -5.91 -15.20 2.90
C GLY A 244 -4.70 -14.85 3.75
N GLY A 245 -4.77 -13.68 4.39
CA GLY A 245 -3.68 -13.19 5.22
C GLY A 245 -2.77 -12.19 4.49
N ARG A 246 -1.61 -11.97 5.09
CA ARG A 246 -0.60 -11.02 4.60
C ARG A 246 0.63 -11.78 4.15
N THR A 247 1.31 -11.25 3.15
CA THR A 247 2.65 -11.69 2.77
C THR A 247 3.64 -11.49 3.92
N ALA A 248 4.80 -12.13 3.86
CA ALA A 248 5.90 -11.79 4.75
C ALA A 248 6.32 -10.33 4.57
N TRP A 249 6.93 -9.75 5.60
CA TRP A 249 7.60 -8.45 5.48
C TRP A 249 8.77 -8.56 4.51
N TRP A 250 8.98 -7.52 3.74
CA TRP A 250 10.11 -7.41 2.83
C TRP A 250 10.53 -5.95 2.69
N ASP A 251 11.81 -5.75 2.46
CA ASP A 251 12.40 -4.45 2.21
C ASP A 251 12.77 -4.33 0.73
N ALA A 252 12.86 -3.11 0.22
CA ALA A 252 13.26 -2.86 -1.15
C ALA A 252 14.60 -3.52 -1.47
N GLY A 253 14.71 -4.14 -2.64
CA GLY A 253 15.82 -5.01 -3.04
C GLY A 253 15.60 -6.50 -2.75
N SER A 254 14.47 -6.86 -2.10
CA SER A 254 14.11 -8.27 -1.90
C SER A 254 13.66 -8.96 -3.18
N HIS A 255 13.91 -10.27 -3.24
CA HIS A 255 13.43 -11.17 -4.29
C HIS A 255 12.71 -12.36 -3.69
N ILE A 256 11.91 -13.03 -4.51
CA ILE A 256 11.26 -14.32 -4.21
C ILE A 256 11.73 -15.38 -5.20
N THR A 257 11.69 -16.64 -4.77
CA THR A 257 11.90 -17.79 -5.64
C THR A 257 10.56 -18.41 -6.03
N LEU A 258 10.28 -18.53 -7.32
CA LEU A 258 9.16 -19.27 -7.86
C LEU A 258 9.62 -20.73 -8.12
N HIS A 259 8.88 -21.70 -7.56
CA HIS A 259 9.05 -23.11 -7.84
C HIS A 259 8.06 -23.50 -8.94
N LEU A 260 8.58 -23.80 -10.12
CA LEU A 260 7.75 -24.13 -11.28
C LEU A 260 7.39 -25.63 -11.31
N PRO A 261 6.21 -26.02 -11.85
CA PRO A 261 5.79 -27.41 -11.91
C PRO A 261 6.73 -28.36 -12.66
N ASN A 262 7.59 -27.83 -13.52
CA ASN A 262 8.61 -28.59 -14.24
C ASN A 262 9.91 -28.80 -13.43
N GLY A 263 9.89 -28.49 -12.12
CA GLY A 263 11.04 -28.64 -11.23
C GLY A 263 12.05 -27.50 -11.29
N MET A 264 11.85 -26.49 -12.15
CA MET A 264 12.74 -25.33 -12.21
C MET A 264 12.41 -24.32 -11.11
N GLU A 265 13.45 -23.67 -10.60
CA GLU A 265 13.34 -22.55 -9.68
C GLU A 265 13.87 -21.27 -10.35
N ARG A 266 13.16 -20.16 -10.17
CA ARG A 266 13.55 -18.85 -10.73
C ARG A 266 13.30 -17.75 -9.72
N GLN A 267 14.30 -16.88 -9.58
CA GLN A 267 14.24 -15.72 -8.70
C GLN A 267 13.74 -14.50 -9.46
N TYR A 268 12.88 -13.71 -8.79
CA TYR A 268 12.37 -12.44 -9.31
C TYR A 268 12.35 -11.40 -8.22
N SER A 269 12.96 -10.25 -8.50
CA SER A 269 12.95 -9.10 -7.59
C SER A 269 11.51 -8.60 -7.41
N LEU A 270 11.16 -8.26 -6.18
CA LEU A 270 9.91 -7.60 -5.86
C LEU A 270 9.96 -6.15 -6.33
N CYS A 271 8.96 -5.74 -7.12
CA CYS A 271 8.93 -4.44 -7.79
C CYS A 271 7.73 -3.56 -7.41
N GLY A 272 6.93 -3.98 -6.42
CA GLY A 272 5.79 -3.22 -5.89
C GLY A 272 6.13 -2.41 -4.64
N ASP A 273 5.08 -1.86 -4.01
CA ASP A 273 5.17 -1.18 -2.72
C ASP A 273 5.42 -2.21 -1.59
N SER A 274 6.53 -2.08 -0.87
CA SER A 274 6.89 -2.96 0.26
C SER A 274 5.94 -2.85 1.45
N THR A 275 5.14 -1.78 1.53
CA THR A 275 4.12 -1.61 2.56
C THR A 275 2.80 -2.33 2.23
N ASP A 276 2.59 -2.68 0.96
CA ASP A 276 1.44 -3.49 0.51
C ASP A 276 1.68 -4.97 0.79
N ARG A 277 1.10 -5.44 1.87
CA ARG A 277 1.19 -6.83 2.31
C ARG A 277 0.06 -7.73 1.79
N ALA A 278 -0.76 -7.25 0.86
CA ALA A 278 -1.81 -8.06 0.26
C ALA A 278 -1.27 -9.05 -0.79
N GLY A 279 -0.10 -8.76 -1.38
CA GLY A 279 0.52 -9.60 -2.40
C GLY A 279 1.96 -9.22 -2.69
N TYR A 280 2.58 -9.97 -3.59
CA TYR A 280 3.87 -9.68 -4.18
C TYR A 280 3.69 -9.30 -5.65
N ASP A 281 4.38 -8.26 -6.10
CA ASP A 281 4.45 -7.87 -7.50
C ASP A 281 5.85 -8.17 -8.05
N ILE A 282 5.89 -8.90 -9.16
CA ILE A 282 7.12 -9.21 -9.90
C ILE A 282 6.96 -8.87 -11.38
N ALA A 283 8.07 -8.64 -12.07
CA ALA A 283 8.06 -8.55 -13.53
C ALA A 283 9.01 -9.60 -14.13
N VAL A 284 8.53 -10.29 -15.14
CA VAL A 284 9.20 -11.42 -15.78
C VAL A 284 9.50 -11.10 -17.23
N LEU A 285 10.78 -10.94 -17.56
CA LEU A 285 11.25 -10.81 -18.93
C LEU A 285 11.40 -12.20 -19.55
N ASP A 286 10.79 -12.45 -20.71
CA ASP A 286 11.07 -13.65 -21.49
C ASP A 286 12.45 -13.54 -22.18
N THR A 287 13.35 -14.41 -21.77
CA THR A 287 14.70 -14.48 -22.34
C THR A 287 14.80 -15.40 -23.56
N HIS A 288 13.67 -16.01 -24.01
CA HIS A 288 13.59 -16.92 -25.16
C HIS A 288 14.60 -18.05 -25.15
N GLY A 289 15.07 -18.46 -23.97
CA GLY A 289 15.97 -19.61 -23.82
C GLY A 289 15.25 -20.94 -24.00
N PRO A 290 15.86 -21.95 -24.66
CA PRO A 290 15.19 -23.24 -24.94
C PRO A 290 14.78 -24.02 -23.69
N GLU A 291 15.40 -23.76 -22.54
CA GLU A 291 15.04 -24.34 -21.23
C GLU A 291 14.58 -23.26 -20.25
N GLY A 292 14.03 -22.16 -20.76
CA GLY A 292 13.80 -20.96 -20.00
C GLY A 292 12.61 -21.06 -19.06
N GLY A 293 12.83 -20.97 -17.74
CA GLY A 293 11.75 -20.80 -16.78
C GLY A 293 10.90 -19.56 -17.07
N SER A 294 11.50 -18.48 -17.58
CA SER A 294 10.78 -17.27 -18.01
C SER A 294 9.83 -17.56 -19.18
N THR A 295 10.29 -18.30 -20.18
CA THR A 295 9.45 -18.72 -21.32
C THR A 295 8.31 -19.63 -20.86
N TRP A 296 8.56 -20.55 -19.91
CA TRP A 296 7.51 -21.36 -19.33
C TRP A 296 6.46 -20.48 -18.64
N ILE A 297 6.89 -19.48 -17.85
CA ILE A 297 5.97 -18.54 -17.15
C ILE A 297 5.12 -17.79 -18.18
N HIS A 298 5.72 -17.24 -19.22
CA HIS A 298 4.99 -16.51 -20.26
C HIS A 298 3.91 -17.34 -20.95
N ASN A 299 4.18 -18.63 -21.16
CA ASN A 299 3.26 -19.54 -21.86
C ASN A 299 2.17 -20.16 -20.96
N ASN A 300 2.41 -20.30 -19.67
CA ASN A 300 1.57 -21.11 -18.79
C ASN A 300 0.92 -20.33 -17.64
N VAL A 301 1.46 -19.17 -17.23
CA VAL A 301 0.96 -18.45 -16.07
C VAL A 301 -0.15 -17.49 -16.47
N LYS A 302 -1.30 -17.62 -15.80
CA LYS A 302 -2.48 -16.76 -15.95
C LYS A 302 -3.14 -16.51 -14.60
N ALA A 303 -4.06 -15.58 -14.54
CA ALA A 303 -4.85 -15.36 -13.32
C ALA A 303 -5.51 -16.66 -12.86
N GLY A 304 -5.38 -16.98 -11.58
CA GLY A 304 -5.82 -18.25 -10.97
C GLY A 304 -4.76 -19.35 -10.93
N THR A 305 -3.60 -19.19 -11.60
CA THR A 305 -2.51 -20.17 -11.50
C THR A 305 -1.98 -20.20 -10.08
N VAL A 306 -1.86 -21.42 -9.52
CA VAL A 306 -1.27 -21.65 -8.20
C VAL A 306 0.22 -21.90 -8.35
N MET A 307 1.01 -21.24 -7.50
CA MET A 307 2.47 -21.33 -7.53
C MET A 307 3.02 -21.48 -6.12
N THR A 308 4.07 -22.26 -5.98
CA THR A 308 4.85 -22.32 -4.74
C THR A 308 5.93 -21.25 -4.79
N VAL A 309 6.05 -20.49 -3.70
CA VAL A 309 6.98 -19.38 -3.57
C VAL A 309 7.76 -19.51 -2.27
N SER A 310 9.07 -19.32 -2.30
CA SER A 310 9.90 -19.16 -1.10
C SER A 310 10.55 -17.78 -1.01
N GLY A 311 10.93 -17.39 0.20
CA GLY A 311 11.37 -16.04 0.54
C GLY A 311 10.24 -15.17 1.10
N PRO A 312 10.39 -13.83 1.12
CA PRO A 312 11.41 -13.01 0.45
C PRO A 312 12.80 -13.07 1.10
N ARG A 313 13.85 -12.89 0.30
CA ARG A 313 15.24 -12.72 0.73
C ARG A 313 15.78 -11.41 0.18
N ASN A 314 16.67 -10.73 0.91
CA ASN A 314 17.25 -9.45 0.46
C ASN A 314 18.77 -9.51 0.49
N HIS A 315 19.39 -9.51 -0.69
CA HIS A 315 20.83 -9.40 -0.89
C HIS A 315 21.24 -8.10 -1.59
N PHE A 316 20.26 -7.21 -1.80
CA PHE A 316 20.45 -5.89 -2.40
C PHE A 316 19.76 -4.79 -1.57
N PRO A 317 20.07 -4.69 -0.25
CA PRO A 317 19.37 -3.77 0.64
C PRO A 317 19.66 -2.31 0.30
N LEU A 318 18.64 -1.45 0.39
CA LEU A 318 18.80 -0.01 0.28
C LEU A 318 19.38 0.54 1.60
N VAL A 319 20.66 0.87 1.61
CA VAL A 319 21.31 1.46 2.79
C VAL A 319 21.02 2.96 2.87
N PRO A 320 20.89 3.55 4.08
CA PRO A 320 20.64 4.98 4.23
C PRO A 320 21.78 5.84 3.70
N ALA A 321 21.48 6.71 2.71
CA ALA A 321 22.40 7.67 2.13
C ALA A 321 21.78 9.07 2.02
N ARG A 322 22.60 10.10 1.77
CA ARG A 322 22.12 11.47 1.56
C ARG A 322 21.44 11.63 0.21
N THR A 323 22.07 11.09 -0.83
CA THR A 323 21.65 11.19 -2.23
C THR A 323 21.85 9.85 -2.89
N TYR A 324 20.95 9.46 -3.78
CA TYR A 324 21.04 8.21 -4.54
C TYR A 324 21.09 8.47 -6.04
N LEU A 325 21.93 7.72 -6.73
CA LEU A 325 21.91 7.58 -8.18
C LEU A 325 21.50 6.14 -8.50
N PHE A 326 20.28 5.97 -8.98
CA PHE A 326 19.80 4.68 -9.48
C PHE A 326 20.09 4.53 -10.95
N ILE A 327 20.64 3.39 -11.35
CA ILE A 327 20.92 3.07 -12.75
C ILE A 327 20.30 1.71 -13.07
N ALA A 328 19.24 1.71 -13.87
CA ALA A 328 18.54 0.52 -14.28
C ALA A 328 18.83 0.18 -15.74
N GLY A 329 19.22 -1.07 -16.02
CA GLY A 329 19.38 -1.59 -17.37
C GLY A 329 18.30 -2.61 -17.73
N GLY A 330 17.34 -2.26 -18.61
CA GLY A 330 16.24 -3.14 -18.99
C GLY A 330 15.43 -3.61 -17.79
N ILE A 331 15.30 -4.95 -17.62
CA ILE A 331 14.49 -5.54 -16.52
C ILE A 331 15.10 -5.29 -15.13
N GLY A 332 16.35 -4.82 -15.05
CA GLY A 332 16.95 -4.36 -13.78
C GLY A 332 16.25 -3.18 -13.12
N ILE A 333 15.23 -2.62 -13.76
CA ILE A 333 14.32 -1.64 -13.14
C ILE A 333 13.55 -2.23 -11.95
N THR A 334 13.35 -3.54 -11.88
CA THR A 334 12.49 -4.18 -10.88
C THR A 334 12.90 -3.90 -9.42
N PRO A 335 14.13 -4.16 -8.97
CA PRO A 335 14.55 -3.83 -7.61
C PRO A 335 14.65 -2.31 -7.40
N ILE A 336 15.09 -1.58 -8.42
CA ILE A 336 15.27 -0.12 -8.36
C ILE A 336 13.93 0.60 -8.16
N ARG A 337 12.86 0.15 -8.84
CA ARG A 337 11.52 0.72 -8.66
C ARG A 337 11.06 0.59 -7.20
N ALA A 338 11.17 -0.58 -6.60
CA ALA A 338 10.82 -0.78 -5.21
C ALA A 338 11.66 0.11 -4.25
N MET A 339 12.96 0.32 -4.55
CA MET A 339 13.80 1.23 -3.79
C MET A 339 13.30 2.66 -3.86
N ILE A 340 12.99 3.16 -5.05
CA ILE A 340 12.48 4.52 -5.26
C ILE A 340 11.15 4.72 -4.49
N GLU A 341 10.22 3.77 -4.58
CA GLU A 341 8.94 3.83 -3.88
C GLU A 341 9.09 3.78 -2.34
N SER A 342 10.13 3.13 -1.83
CA SER A 342 10.41 3.06 -0.39
C SER A 342 11.01 4.34 0.19
N LEU A 343 11.52 5.24 -0.65
CA LEU A 343 12.17 6.46 -0.21
C LEU A 343 11.17 7.52 0.26
N PRO A 344 11.49 8.27 1.33
CA PRO A 344 10.72 9.44 1.71
C PRO A 344 10.66 10.48 0.59
N ALA A 345 9.51 11.13 0.38
CA ALA A 345 9.28 12.08 -0.72
C ALA A 345 10.32 13.21 -0.86
N LYS A 346 10.95 13.61 0.27
CA LYS A 346 11.99 14.67 0.30
C LYS A 346 13.41 14.16 0.07
N ARG A 347 13.58 12.83 -0.10
CA ARG A 347 14.91 12.27 -0.36
C ARG A 347 15.40 12.69 -1.74
N ASP A 348 16.68 13.05 -1.82
CA ASP A 348 17.32 13.39 -3.08
C ASP A 348 17.77 12.12 -3.79
N TRP A 349 17.30 11.93 -5.03
CA TRP A 349 17.66 10.81 -5.89
C TRP A 349 17.41 11.12 -7.35
N HIS A 350 18.15 10.43 -8.21
CA HIS A 350 17.96 10.44 -9.67
C HIS A 350 17.97 9.01 -10.22
N LEU A 351 17.09 8.72 -11.20
CA LEU A 351 17.07 7.47 -11.95
C LEU A 351 17.54 7.70 -13.37
N LEU A 352 18.60 6.98 -13.76
CA LEU A 352 18.98 6.77 -15.14
C LEU A 352 18.48 5.40 -15.60
N TYR A 353 17.46 5.38 -16.45
CA TYR A 353 16.87 4.15 -16.95
C TYR A 353 17.33 3.91 -18.39
N LEU A 354 18.13 2.88 -18.59
CA LEU A 354 18.77 2.51 -19.86
C LEU A 354 18.05 1.31 -20.48
N GLY A 355 17.74 1.40 -21.76
CA GLY A 355 17.15 0.32 -22.55
C GLY A 355 17.61 0.35 -24.00
N LYS A 356 17.29 -0.71 -24.75
CA LYS A 356 17.49 -0.70 -26.21
C LYS A 356 16.49 0.24 -26.87
N ASN A 357 15.22 0.00 -26.62
CA ASN A 357 14.10 0.82 -27.07
C ASN A 357 13.02 0.84 -26.00
N LYS A 358 12.14 1.81 -26.08
CA LYS A 358 11.09 2.05 -25.09
C LYS A 358 10.09 0.90 -24.99
N ASP A 359 9.80 0.22 -26.09
CA ASP A 359 8.84 -0.90 -26.12
C ASP A 359 9.27 -2.07 -25.21
N GLY A 360 10.57 -2.24 -24.98
CA GLY A 360 11.13 -3.26 -24.09
C GLY A 360 11.38 -2.78 -22.65
N MET A 361 11.07 -1.53 -22.32
CA MET A 361 11.36 -0.92 -21.02
C MET A 361 10.13 -0.93 -20.12
N ALA A 362 10.03 -1.93 -19.26
CA ALA A 362 8.92 -2.04 -18.30
C ALA A 362 8.88 -0.83 -17.36
N PHE A 363 7.69 -0.36 -17.03
CA PHE A 363 7.44 0.78 -16.13
C PHE A 363 7.97 2.15 -16.59
N ALA A 364 8.55 2.27 -17.81
CA ALA A 364 9.19 3.52 -18.26
C ALA A 364 8.23 4.72 -18.22
N ASP A 365 7.03 4.57 -18.75
CA ASP A 365 6.02 5.64 -18.74
C ASP A 365 5.49 5.94 -17.34
N GLU A 366 5.34 4.91 -16.49
CA GLU A 366 4.89 5.06 -15.11
C GLU A 366 5.89 5.89 -14.29
N VAL A 367 7.17 5.49 -14.27
CA VAL A 367 8.19 6.20 -13.47
C VAL A 367 8.44 7.63 -13.96
N VAL A 368 8.31 7.90 -15.27
CA VAL A 368 8.40 9.25 -15.82
C VAL A 368 7.18 10.08 -15.43
N ALA A 369 5.98 9.52 -15.49
CA ALA A 369 4.75 10.21 -15.11
C ALA A 369 4.72 10.56 -13.61
N GLU A 370 5.20 9.66 -12.75
CA GLU A 370 5.20 9.83 -11.30
C GLU A 370 6.31 10.77 -10.80
N HIS A 371 7.49 10.72 -11.41
CA HIS A 371 8.70 11.36 -10.85
C HIS A 371 9.31 12.45 -11.72
N GLY A 372 8.85 12.60 -12.96
CA GLY A 372 9.18 13.71 -13.86
C GLY A 372 10.69 13.91 -14.04
N LYS A 373 11.20 15.07 -13.67
CA LYS A 373 12.61 15.46 -13.88
C LYS A 373 13.65 14.61 -13.12
N ARG A 374 13.23 13.78 -12.17
CA ARG A 374 14.12 12.86 -11.46
C ARG A 374 14.45 11.61 -12.26
N VAL A 375 13.81 11.41 -13.42
CA VAL A 375 13.99 10.23 -14.27
C VAL A 375 14.55 10.66 -15.63
N THR A 376 15.66 10.04 -16.02
CA THR A 376 16.21 10.13 -17.36
C THR A 376 16.08 8.77 -18.03
N VAL A 377 15.30 8.68 -19.09
CA VAL A 377 15.18 7.48 -19.93
C VAL A 377 16.10 7.63 -21.13
N HIS A 378 16.88 6.59 -21.43
CA HIS A 378 17.80 6.58 -22.56
C HIS A 378 17.63 5.32 -23.40
N GLU A 379 17.44 5.52 -24.71
CA GLU A 379 17.23 4.45 -25.68
C GLU A 379 18.47 4.30 -26.59
N SER A 380 19.21 3.19 -26.42
CA SER A 380 20.46 2.99 -27.13
C SER A 380 20.31 2.72 -28.65
N ASP A 381 19.15 2.23 -29.10
CA ASP A 381 18.88 2.01 -30.53
C ASP A 381 18.76 3.34 -31.29
N THR A 382 18.44 4.44 -30.62
CA THR A 382 18.25 5.76 -31.23
C THR A 382 19.46 6.67 -31.04
N THR A 383 20.09 6.63 -29.86
CA THR A 383 21.13 7.60 -29.45
C THR A 383 22.50 6.96 -29.18
N GLY A 384 22.61 5.64 -29.39
CA GLY A 384 23.82 4.89 -29.04
C GLY A 384 23.96 4.61 -27.54
N ARG A 385 25.05 4.00 -27.14
CA ARG A 385 25.31 3.68 -25.73
C ARG A 385 25.50 4.96 -24.90
N PHE A 386 24.89 5.02 -23.75
CA PHE A 386 25.03 6.13 -22.81
C PHE A 386 26.46 6.17 -22.24
N ASP A 387 27.11 7.35 -22.28
CA ASP A 387 28.40 7.57 -21.65
C ASP A 387 28.24 7.89 -20.17
N LEU A 388 28.59 6.95 -19.31
CA LEU A 388 28.51 7.07 -17.87
C LEU A 388 29.67 7.85 -17.25
N SER A 389 30.76 8.09 -17.98
CA SER A 389 32.03 8.62 -17.45
C SER A 389 31.80 9.92 -16.68
N ARG A 390 31.20 10.91 -17.31
CA ARG A 390 30.94 12.23 -16.69
C ARG A 390 30.00 12.16 -15.51
N LEU A 391 28.97 11.31 -15.61
CA LEU A 391 27.96 11.17 -14.55
C LEU A 391 28.59 10.54 -13.30
N LEU A 392 29.38 9.49 -13.46
CA LEU A 392 30.00 8.75 -12.36
C LEU A 392 31.17 9.52 -11.73
N GLU A 393 31.95 10.27 -12.52
CA GLU A 393 33.05 11.10 -12.03
C GLU A 393 32.56 12.31 -11.20
N SER A 394 31.39 12.85 -11.53
CA SER A 394 30.83 14.03 -10.87
C SER A 394 29.92 13.71 -9.68
N THR A 395 29.53 12.47 -9.48
CA THR A 395 28.57 12.12 -8.44
C THR A 395 29.22 11.79 -7.09
N ASN A 396 28.63 12.32 -6.00
CA ASN A 396 28.91 11.92 -4.63
C ASN A 396 27.79 11.04 -4.05
N ALA A 397 26.84 10.61 -4.87
CA ALA A 397 25.71 9.77 -4.45
C ALA A 397 26.12 8.31 -4.25
N ASP A 398 25.35 7.58 -3.46
CA ASP A 398 25.37 6.12 -3.47
C ASP A 398 24.73 5.62 -4.77
N VAL A 399 25.46 4.79 -5.50
CA VAL A 399 25.08 4.32 -6.83
C VAL A 399 24.52 2.91 -6.72
N TYR A 400 23.25 2.75 -7.05
CA TYR A 400 22.56 1.47 -7.10
C TYR A 400 22.34 1.05 -8.55
N CYS A 401 22.85 -0.10 -8.94
CA CYS A 401 22.72 -0.57 -10.31
C CYS A 401 22.24 -2.00 -10.42
N CYS A 402 21.28 -2.21 -11.32
CA CYS A 402 20.89 -3.54 -11.78
C CYS A 402 20.71 -3.52 -13.30
N GLY A 403 21.36 -4.45 -14.02
CA GLY A 403 21.32 -4.48 -15.47
C GLY A 403 22.35 -5.45 -16.07
N PRO A 404 22.75 -5.25 -17.34
CA PRO A 404 23.78 -6.04 -18.00
C PRO A 404 25.14 -5.96 -17.29
N GLU A 405 25.91 -7.05 -17.34
CA GLU A 405 27.22 -7.14 -16.67
C GLU A 405 28.18 -6.01 -17.07
N THR A 406 28.20 -5.64 -18.35
CA THR A 406 29.06 -4.54 -18.84
C THR A 406 28.72 -3.19 -18.17
N LEU A 407 27.47 -2.96 -17.83
CA LEU A 407 27.03 -1.76 -17.13
C LEU A 407 27.50 -1.77 -15.67
N MET A 408 27.28 -2.89 -14.98
CA MET A 408 27.65 -3.06 -13.57
C MET A 408 29.18 -3.03 -13.39
N SER A 409 29.94 -3.71 -14.24
CA SER A 409 31.40 -3.68 -14.20
C SER A 409 31.96 -2.27 -14.42
N GLU A 410 31.38 -1.46 -15.30
CA GLU A 410 31.79 -0.06 -15.49
C GLU A 410 31.58 0.78 -14.24
N ILE A 411 30.46 0.56 -13.51
CA ILE A 411 30.18 1.24 -12.24
C ILE A 411 31.18 0.83 -11.17
N GLU A 412 31.41 -0.48 -10.99
CA GLU A 412 32.37 -1.00 -10.00
C GLU A 412 33.81 -0.50 -10.24
N GLN A 413 34.18 -0.22 -11.47
CA GLN A 413 35.50 0.33 -11.82
C GLN A 413 35.65 1.83 -11.55
N ARG A 414 34.54 2.60 -11.64
CA ARG A 414 34.56 4.07 -11.58
C ARG A 414 34.07 4.65 -10.27
N VAL A 415 33.25 3.92 -9.54
CA VAL A 415 32.67 4.35 -8.26
C VAL A 415 33.40 3.69 -7.12
N GLU A 416 33.66 4.45 -6.05
CA GLU A 416 34.25 3.89 -4.83
C GLU A 416 33.42 2.72 -4.30
N ARG A 417 34.09 1.64 -3.91
CA ARG A 417 33.46 0.37 -3.53
C ARG A 417 32.38 0.49 -2.45
N ASN A 418 32.56 1.40 -1.50
CA ASN A 418 31.61 1.66 -0.41
C ASN A 418 30.34 2.40 -0.85
N ARG A 419 30.32 2.94 -2.08
CA ARG A 419 29.18 3.66 -2.67
C ARG A 419 28.59 2.96 -3.90
N ALA A 420 29.22 1.89 -4.38
CA ALA A 420 28.78 1.09 -5.53
C ALA A 420 28.00 -0.14 -5.04
N HIS A 421 26.71 -0.18 -5.31
CA HIS A 421 25.82 -1.28 -4.97
C HIS A 421 25.28 -1.88 -6.26
N VAL A 422 25.55 -3.16 -6.53
CA VAL A 422 25.11 -3.83 -7.76
C VAL A 422 24.38 -5.12 -7.46
N GLU A 423 23.31 -5.42 -8.22
CA GLU A 423 22.61 -6.69 -8.19
C GLU A 423 22.70 -7.39 -9.53
N ARG A 424 23.13 -8.66 -9.53
CA ARG A 424 23.30 -9.49 -10.71
C ARG A 424 22.24 -10.56 -10.82
N PHE A 425 21.53 -10.61 -11.95
CA PHE A 425 20.56 -11.69 -12.22
C PHE A 425 21.20 -12.93 -12.87
N ASN A 426 22.41 -12.76 -13.42
CA ASN A 426 23.16 -13.84 -14.01
C ASN A 426 24.52 -14.00 -13.28
N PRO A 427 25.01 -15.23 -13.16
CA PRO A 427 26.30 -15.46 -12.52
C PRO A 427 27.45 -14.88 -13.36
N VAL A 428 28.41 -14.29 -12.67
CA VAL A 428 29.73 -14.00 -13.26
C VAL A 428 30.56 -15.27 -13.10
N LEU A 429 31.02 -15.81 -14.20
CA LEU A 429 31.93 -16.96 -14.15
C LEU A 429 33.30 -16.48 -13.61
N ARG A 430 33.60 -16.91 -12.38
CA ARG A 430 34.89 -16.69 -11.74
C ARG A 430 35.69 -17.99 -11.77
N GLU A 431 36.91 -17.93 -12.23
CA GLU A 431 37.82 -19.05 -12.24
C GLU A 431 38.74 -18.99 -11.02
N ILE A 432 39.09 -20.17 -10.48
CA ILE A 432 40.04 -20.28 -9.38
C ILE A 432 41.44 -20.23 -9.97
N GLU A 433 42.25 -19.29 -9.53
CA GLU A 433 43.67 -19.24 -9.89
C GLU A 433 44.38 -20.56 -9.50
N GLY A 434 44.99 -21.21 -10.49
CA GLY A 434 45.63 -22.53 -10.29
C GLY A 434 44.68 -23.74 -10.31
N GLY A 435 43.40 -23.53 -10.68
CA GLY A 435 42.38 -24.58 -10.82
C GLY A 435 41.77 -25.05 -9.50
N ALA A 436 40.63 -25.71 -9.61
CA ALA A 436 39.94 -26.25 -8.43
C ALA A 436 40.71 -27.44 -7.82
N ARG A 437 40.89 -27.43 -6.49
CA ARG A 437 41.59 -28.49 -5.75
C ARG A 437 40.59 -29.18 -4.80
N PRO A 438 40.77 -30.47 -4.46
CA PRO A 438 39.98 -31.13 -3.43
C PRO A 438 40.33 -30.54 -2.06
N PHE A 439 39.37 -30.52 -1.16
CA PHE A 439 39.50 -30.03 0.23
C PHE A 439 38.51 -30.75 1.15
N VAL A 440 38.57 -30.48 2.45
CA VAL A 440 37.69 -31.08 3.45
C VAL A 440 36.76 -30.02 4.01
N VAL A 441 35.48 -30.32 4.08
CA VAL A 441 34.50 -29.56 4.86
C VAL A 441 34.29 -30.25 6.18
N ARG A 442 34.49 -29.51 7.28
CA ARG A 442 34.10 -29.93 8.63
C ARG A 442 32.76 -29.29 8.99
N LEU A 443 31.84 -30.05 9.52
CA LEU A 443 30.56 -29.55 10.05
C LEU A 443 30.74 -29.21 11.53
N ALA A 444 30.45 -27.97 11.91
CA ALA A 444 30.60 -27.49 13.27
C ALA A 444 29.65 -28.21 14.25
N SER A 445 28.42 -28.52 13.80
CA SER A 445 27.37 -29.17 14.59
C SER A 445 27.72 -30.61 15.02
N SER A 446 28.33 -31.38 14.11
CA SER A 446 28.58 -32.83 14.30
C SER A 446 30.07 -33.23 14.35
N GLY A 447 30.97 -32.30 13.99
CA GLY A 447 32.39 -32.60 13.79
C GLY A 447 32.70 -33.51 12.59
N LYS A 448 31.68 -33.88 11.80
CA LYS A 448 31.81 -34.76 10.62
C LYS A 448 32.66 -34.09 9.55
N LYS A 449 33.58 -34.83 8.96
CA LYS A 449 34.42 -34.38 7.84
C LYS A 449 33.92 -34.98 6.54
N VAL A 450 33.78 -34.12 5.52
CA VAL A 450 33.33 -34.50 4.18
C VAL A 450 34.35 -34.04 3.15
N ASN A 451 34.86 -34.98 2.36
CA ASN A 451 35.78 -34.68 1.24
C ASN A 451 35.04 -34.10 0.06
N VAL A 452 35.48 -32.96 -0.41
CA VAL A 452 34.92 -32.28 -1.59
C VAL A 452 35.91 -32.39 -2.75
N ALA A 453 35.57 -33.14 -3.78
CA ALA A 453 36.42 -33.30 -4.95
C ALA A 453 36.52 -31.99 -5.75
N ALA A 454 37.54 -31.86 -6.59
CA ALA A 454 37.81 -30.64 -7.37
C ALA A 454 36.61 -30.15 -8.22
N ASN A 455 35.84 -31.10 -8.78
CA ASN A 455 34.73 -30.84 -9.69
C ASN A 455 33.35 -31.01 -9.04
N VAL A 456 33.28 -31.07 -7.72
CA VAL A 456 32.02 -31.26 -6.97
C VAL A 456 31.78 -30.02 -6.11
N SER A 457 30.53 -29.52 -6.07
CA SER A 457 30.16 -28.45 -5.16
C SER A 457 30.13 -28.93 -3.69
N ILE A 458 30.27 -28.00 -2.74
CA ILE A 458 30.13 -28.35 -1.32
C ILE A 458 28.71 -28.88 -1.05
N THR A 459 27.69 -28.27 -1.63
CA THR A 459 26.28 -28.69 -1.45
C THR A 459 26.06 -30.13 -1.94
N ASP A 460 26.60 -30.50 -3.10
CA ASP A 460 26.47 -31.87 -3.62
C ASP A 460 27.26 -32.89 -2.78
N ALA A 461 28.46 -32.51 -2.34
CA ALA A 461 29.27 -33.38 -1.49
C ALA A 461 28.60 -33.63 -0.12
N LEU A 462 28.04 -32.61 0.49
CA LEU A 462 27.29 -32.70 1.75
C LEU A 462 26.00 -33.51 1.59
N ALA A 463 25.23 -33.28 0.51
CA ALA A 463 24.03 -34.05 0.21
C ALA A 463 24.33 -35.56 0.08
N LYS A 464 25.40 -35.93 -0.61
CA LYS A 464 25.89 -37.34 -0.69
C LYS A 464 26.30 -37.91 0.69
N ALA A 465 26.72 -37.04 1.61
CA ALA A 465 27.06 -37.42 2.97
C ALA A 465 25.86 -37.39 3.93
N GLY A 466 24.64 -37.16 3.43
CA GLY A 466 23.39 -37.12 4.20
C GLY A 466 23.18 -35.82 4.96
N VAL A 467 23.83 -34.71 4.55
CA VAL A 467 23.67 -33.39 5.11
C VAL A 467 23.13 -32.45 4.03
N SER A 468 21.98 -31.84 4.28
CA SER A 468 21.33 -30.94 3.32
C SER A 468 21.60 -29.47 3.69
N ILE A 469 22.05 -28.69 2.70
CA ILE A 469 22.03 -27.22 2.75
C ILE A 469 20.98 -26.76 1.75
N ASP A 470 20.13 -25.84 2.17
CA ASP A 470 19.12 -25.25 1.30
C ASP A 470 19.80 -24.68 0.04
N THR A 471 19.37 -25.13 -1.12
CA THR A 471 19.96 -24.73 -2.42
C THR A 471 18.82 -24.49 -3.41
N SER A 472 18.91 -23.43 -4.20
CA SER A 472 17.91 -23.11 -5.23
C SER A 472 18.56 -22.97 -6.61
N CYS A 473 19.28 -21.86 -6.90
CA CYS A 473 19.80 -21.62 -8.25
C CYS A 473 20.99 -22.52 -8.65
N GLY A 474 21.77 -23.01 -7.71
CA GLY A 474 23.03 -23.72 -7.96
C GLY A 474 24.10 -22.92 -8.72
N LYS A 475 23.93 -21.61 -8.87
CA LYS A 475 24.72 -20.72 -9.72
C LYS A 475 25.40 -19.57 -8.97
N GLY A 476 25.21 -19.48 -7.64
CA GLY A 476 25.83 -18.43 -6.83
C GLY A 476 25.27 -17.03 -7.04
N VAL A 477 23.97 -16.89 -7.31
CA VAL A 477 23.33 -15.57 -7.51
C VAL A 477 22.13 -15.34 -6.59
N CYS A 478 21.53 -16.38 -5.98
CA CYS A 478 20.26 -16.26 -5.26
C CYS A 478 20.40 -16.17 -3.74
N GLY A 479 21.59 -16.47 -3.21
CA GLY A 479 21.86 -16.43 -1.77
C GLY A 479 21.21 -17.53 -0.93
N THR A 480 20.39 -18.43 -1.50
CA THR A 480 19.65 -19.47 -0.74
C THR A 480 20.54 -20.37 0.07
N CYS A 481 21.73 -20.70 -0.44
CA CYS A 481 22.68 -21.57 0.22
C CYS A 481 23.65 -20.84 1.16
N GLU A 482 23.32 -19.65 1.65
CA GLU A 482 24.16 -18.93 2.60
C GLU A 482 24.50 -19.78 3.82
N THR A 483 25.78 -19.96 4.08
CA THR A 483 26.29 -20.79 5.17
C THR A 483 27.38 -20.04 5.90
N ARG A 484 27.30 -20.02 7.24
CA ARG A 484 28.28 -19.37 8.10
C ARG A 484 29.59 -20.15 8.11
N ILE A 485 30.69 -19.43 8.02
CA ILE A 485 32.04 -19.96 8.20
C ILE A 485 32.41 -19.88 9.67
N VAL A 486 32.81 -21.01 10.27
CA VAL A 486 33.27 -21.08 11.66
C VAL A 486 34.79 -20.98 11.70
N ASP A 487 35.48 -21.61 10.73
CA ASP A 487 36.95 -21.59 10.63
C ASP A 487 37.36 -21.86 9.18
N GLY A 488 38.53 -21.36 8.79
CA GLY A 488 39.05 -21.49 7.43
C GLY A 488 38.75 -20.28 6.55
N LYS A 489 39.32 -20.26 5.36
CA LYS A 489 39.19 -19.15 4.41
C LYS A 489 38.45 -19.61 3.16
N PRO A 490 37.40 -18.89 2.72
CA PRO A 490 36.68 -19.20 1.50
C PRO A 490 37.36 -18.64 0.25
N SER A 491 37.18 -19.31 -0.89
CA SER A 491 37.34 -18.77 -2.24
C SER A 491 35.94 -18.45 -2.78
N HIS A 492 35.59 -17.18 -2.81
CA HIS A 492 34.27 -16.73 -3.26
C HIS A 492 34.15 -16.77 -4.78
N LEU A 493 33.28 -17.61 -5.30
CA LEU A 493 32.97 -17.75 -6.73
C LEU A 493 31.57 -17.27 -7.09
N ASP A 494 30.78 -16.96 -6.08
CA ASP A 494 29.42 -16.43 -6.21
C ASP A 494 29.41 -14.93 -6.52
N SER A 495 28.24 -14.45 -6.95
CA SER A 495 27.98 -13.05 -7.27
C SER A 495 26.81 -12.48 -6.44
N VAL A 496 26.57 -13.03 -5.24
CA VAL A 496 25.44 -12.63 -4.38
C VAL A 496 25.67 -11.25 -3.77
N MET A 497 26.87 -11.02 -3.24
CA MET A 497 27.29 -9.73 -2.69
C MET A 497 28.82 -9.57 -2.83
N SER A 498 29.37 -8.42 -2.43
CA SER A 498 30.81 -8.21 -2.49
C SER A 498 31.58 -9.17 -1.57
N ASP A 499 32.78 -9.60 -1.97
CA ASP A 499 33.59 -10.51 -1.18
C ASP A 499 33.91 -9.93 0.21
N ALA A 500 34.14 -8.60 0.30
CA ALA A 500 34.39 -7.92 1.56
C ALA A 500 33.17 -7.95 2.50
N ASP A 501 31.94 -7.90 1.98
CA ASP A 501 30.75 -8.02 2.82
C ASP A 501 30.55 -9.45 3.30
N LYS A 502 30.83 -10.45 2.45
CA LYS A 502 30.84 -11.87 2.84
C LYS A 502 31.86 -12.15 3.94
N ASP A 503 33.08 -11.66 3.79
CA ASP A 503 34.14 -11.79 4.79
C ASP A 503 33.75 -11.13 6.12
N LYS A 504 33.16 -9.93 6.06
CA LYS A 504 32.67 -9.21 7.24
C LYS A 504 31.54 -9.95 7.96
N LEU A 505 30.66 -10.60 7.22
CA LEU A 505 29.53 -11.39 7.74
C LEU A 505 29.97 -12.80 8.17
N GLY A 506 31.14 -13.25 7.71
CA GLY A 506 31.63 -14.60 7.95
C GLY A 506 30.79 -15.68 7.25
N VAL A 507 30.36 -15.40 6.01
CA VAL A 507 29.49 -16.31 5.24
C VAL A 507 30.10 -16.69 3.89
N MET A 508 29.64 -17.84 3.35
CA MET A 508 29.92 -18.26 1.98
C MET A 508 28.69 -18.89 1.33
N TYR A 509 28.74 -19.04 0.01
CA TYR A 509 27.68 -19.69 -0.80
C TYR A 509 28.19 -21.02 -1.38
N PRO A 510 28.02 -22.13 -0.67
CA PRO A 510 28.67 -23.42 -0.95
C PRO A 510 28.21 -24.11 -2.25
N CYS A 511 27.16 -23.61 -2.92
CA CYS A 511 26.77 -24.17 -4.23
C CYS A 511 27.83 -23.92 -5.34
N VAL A 512 28.64 -22.86 -5.21
CA VAL A 512 29.72 -22.54 -6.17
C VAL A 512 31.05 -22.22 -5.48
N SER A 513 31.04 -21.57 -4.32
CA SER A 513 32.24 -21.16 -3.59
C SER A 513 32.94 -22.35 -2.94
N ARG A 514 34.26 -22.25 -2.71
CA ARG A 514 35.12 -23.34 -2.25
C ARG A 514 35.99 -22.88 -1.09
N ALA A 515 36.78 -23.79 -0.52
CA ALA A 515 37.83 -23.40 0.42
C ALA A 515 39.09 -22.92 -0.33
N ASP A 516 39.75 -21.87 0.18
CA ASP A 516 41.06 -21.41 -0.26
C ASP A 516 42.21 -22.28 0.32
N GLY A 517 41.90 -23.10 1.31
CA GLY A 517 42.84 -24.03 1.98
C GLY A 517 42.44 -25.49 1.86
N ALA A 518 43.13 -26.35 2.63
CA ALA A 518 42.86 -27.78 2.65
C ALA A 518 41.60 -28.17 3.46
N GLU A 519 41.14 -27.33 4.38
CA GLU A 519 39.97 -27.57 5.22
C GLU A 519 39.22 -26.24 5.48
N ILE A 520 37.89 -26.30 5.54
CA ILE A 520 37.02 -25.23 6.00
C ILE A 520 35.94 -25.78 6.92
N THR A 521 35.60 -25.06 7.99
CA THR A 521 34.56 -25.46 8.93
C THR A 521 33.31 -24.61 8.73
N LEU A 522 32.19 -25.26 8.50
CA LEU A 522 30.89 -24.63 8.23
C LEU A 522 29.90 -24.94 9.34
N ASP A 523 29.04 -23.95 9.64
CA ASP A 523 27.91 -24.11 10.55
C ASP A 523 26.72 -24.68 9.76
N ALA A 524 26.73 -26.00 9.59
CA ALA A 524 25.74 -26.76 8.83
C ALA A 524 25.45 -28.13 9.49
#